data_ca6d9968e5099b23dd202c38b0286b19
#
_entry.id   ca6d9968e5099b23dd202c38b0286b19
#
_cell.length_a   1.000
_cell.length_b   1.000
_cell.length_c   1.000
_cell.angle_alpha   90.00
_cell.angle_beta   90.00
_cell.angle_gamma   90.00
#
_symmetry.space_group_name_H-M   'P 1'
#
loop_
_entity.id
_entity.type
_entity.pdbx_description
1 polymer ?
#
loop_
_entity_poly.entity_id
_entity_poly.type
_entity_poly.pdbx_seq_one_letter_code
_entity_poly.pdbx_strand_id
1 'polypeptide(L)'
;RLAIPDHSMSIDDGAIKPWEGEIYGESKKDLLKFTRKLGIPTHVPFAQLTEEQKAFVIDGSPGYDGESRAWPKYWYGLKGFFRYLEKATYKMHVRVFLSRYRSYNRCPDCQGARLQPEALCWKWRDRTLPQLYQLPVSQLLELVQSAGAAATPPRFDSSAHQRDLAHD
;
A
#
# COMPACT_ATOMS: atom_id res chain seq x y z
N ARG A 1 -6.84 9.86 2.84
CA ARG A 1 -8.16 9.55 3.41
C ARG A 1 -8.07 8.95 4.82
N LEU A 2 -7.20 7.95 5.08
CA LEU A 2 -7.05 7.34 6.40
C LEU A 2 -6.33 8.23 7.42
N ALA A 3 -5.40 9.08 6.98
CA ALA A 3 -4.65 9.97 7.86
C ALA A 3 -5.45 11.21 8.29
N ILE A 4 -6.39 11.64 7.47
CA ILE A 4 -7.33 12.73 7.74
C ILE A 4 -8.73 12.18 7.47
N PRO A 5 -9.31 11.42 8.41
CA PRO A 5 -10.59 10.75 8.20
C PRO A 5 -11.78 11.71 8.27
N ASP A 6 -11.67 12.74 9.09
CA ASP A 6 -12.71 13.74 9.31
C ASP A 6 -12.22 15.13 8.94
N HIS A 7 -12.74 15.65 7.84
CA HIS A 7 -12.40 16.97 7.34
C HIS A 7 -13.17 18.11 8.05
N SER A 8 -14.13 17.80 8.91
CA SER A 8 -14.82 18.78 9.73
C SER A 8 -13.99 19.22 10.95
N MET A 9 -13.00 18.42 11.32
CA MET A 9 -12.06 18.74 12.40
C MET A 9 -10.99 19.73 11.93
N SER A 10 -10.53 20.58 12.86
CA SER A 10 -9.40 21.46 12.62
C SER A 10 -8.05 20.73 12.86
N ILE A 11 -6.95 21.34 12.42
CA ILE A 11 -5.60 20.83 12.69
C ILE A 11 -5.34 20.84 14.20
N ASP A 12 -5.79 21.89 14.89
CA ASP A 12 -5.63 22.02 16.33
C ASP A 12 -6.41 20.92 17.07
N ASP A 13 -7.63 20.60 16.63
CA ASP A 13 -8.50 19.57 17.20
C ASP A 13 -8.11 18.14 16.82
N GLY A 14 -7.05 17.95 16.02
CA GLY A 14 -6.54 16.64 15.68
C GLY A 14 -7.10 16.01 14.40
N ALA A 15 -7.35 16.82 13.37
CA ALA A 15 -7.73 16.32 12.05
C ALA A 15 -6.69 15.32 11.48
N ILE A 16 -5.41 15.48 11.85
CA ILE A 16 -4.30 14.65 11.34
C ILE A 16 -3.99 13.54 12.36
N LYS A 17 -4.69 12.43 12.25
CA LYS A 17 -4.63 11.32 13.21
C LYS A 17 -3.23 10.73 13.47
N PRO A 18 -2.31 10.61 12.49
CA PRO A 18 -0.96 10.11 12.76
C PRO A 18 -0.19 10.87 13.83
N TRP A 19 -0.51 12.13 14.08
CA TRP A 19 0.23 13.03 14.98
C TRP A 19 -0.43 13.26 16.34
N GLU A 20 -1.57 12.64 16.60
CA GLU A 20 -2.29 12.77 17.86
C GLU A 20 -1.73 11.88 19.00
N GLY A 21 -0.76 11.02 18.70
CA GLY A 21 -0.09 10.18 19.70
C GLY A 21 1.18 10.83 20.25
N GLU A 22 1.62 10.39 21.42
CA GLU A 22 2.84 10.88 22.09
C GLU A 22 4.10 10.70 21.21
N ILE A 23 4.18 9.59 20.48
CA ILE A 23 5.39 9.22 19.69
C ILE A 23 5.64 10.19 18.52
N TYR A 24 4.57 10.62 17.84
CA TYR A 24 4.67 11.43 16.62
C TYR A 24 4.08 12.84 16.75
N GLY A 25 3.71 13.25 17.96
CA GLY A 25 3.18 14.59 18.24
C GLY A 25 4.15 15.74 17.92
N GLU A 26 5.45 15.46 17.88
CA GLU A 26 6.46 16.44 17.43
C GLU A 26 6.21 16.94 16.01
N SER A 27 5.72 16.06 15.10
CA SER A 27 5.39 16.46 13.74
C SER A 27 4.24 17.47 13.67
N LYS A 28 3.26 17.40 14.61
CA LYS A 28 2.21 18.41 14.74
C LYS A 28 2.79 19.75 15.17
N LYS A 29 3.67 19.75 16.18
CA LYS A 29 4.36 20.96 16.63
C LYS A 29 5.17 21.62 15.52
N ASP A 30 5.81 20.80 14.70
CA ASP A 30 6.57 21.27 13.55
C ASP A 30 5.65 21.92 12.51
N LEU A 31 4.53 21.27 12.15
CA LEU A 31 3.54 21.88 11.27
C LEU A 31 3.09 23.25 11.79
N LEU A 32 2.76 23.35 13.08
CA LEU A 32 2.30 24.60 13.69
C LEU A 32 3.32 25.74 13.60
N LYS A 33 4.63 25.44 13.61
CA LYS A 33 5.68 26.46 13.41
C LYS A 33 5.63 27.03 11.98
N PHE A 34 5.41 26.18 10.97
CA PHE A 34 5.34 26.62 9.59
C PHE A 34 4.03 27.31 9.25
N THR A 35 2.90 26.81 9.76
CA THR A 35 1.58 27.41 9.53
C THR A 35 1.53 28.85 10.07
N ARG A 36 2.12 29.10 11.26
CA ARG A 36 2.24 30.46 11.84
C ARG A 36 3.03 31.40 10.93
N LYS A 37 4.14 30.92 10.33
CA LYS A 37 4.96 31.76 9.43
C LYS A 37 4.25 32.11 8.12
N LEU A 38 3.38 31.22 7.64
CA LEU A 38 2.68 31.35 6.37
C LEU A 38 1.26 31.90 6.53
N GLY A 39 0.81 32.17 7.77
CA GLY A 39 -0.56 32.64 8.01
C GLY A 39 -1.65 31.61 7.69
N ILE A 40 -1.32 30.31 7.74
CA ILE A 40 -2.29 29.24 7.50
C ILE A 40 -3.11 29.04 8.79
N PRO A 41 -4.46 29.17 8.75
CA PRO A 41 -5.29 29.01 9.93
C PRO A 41 -5.33 27.51 10.35
N THR A 42 -5.10 27.23 11.62
CA THR A 42 -5.10 25.87 12.16
C THR A 42 -6.34 25.52 12.95
N HIS A 43 -7.13 26.54 13.32
CA HIS A 43 -8.36 26.45 14.13
C HIS A 43 -9.62 26.23 13.30
N VAL A 44 -9.55 26.34 11.98
CA VAL A 44 -10.70 26.12 11.08
C VAL A 44 -10.78 24.67 10.63
N PRO A 45 -11.97 24.16 10.27
CA PRO A 45 -12.11 22.83 9.70
C PRO A 45 -11.17 22.59 8.52
N PHE A 46 -10.56 21.40 8.44
CA PHE A 46 -9.63 21.06 7.35
C PHE A 46 -10.27 21.22 5.97
N ALA A 47 -11.59 20.99 5.86
CA ALA A 47 -12.35 21.21 4.63
C ALA A 47 -12.30 22.66 4.14
N GLN A 48 -12.24 23.64 5.05
CA GLN A 48 -12.27 25.07 4.74
C GLN A 48 -10.92 25.65 4.34
N LEU A 49 -9.83 24.89 4.51
CA LEU A 49 -8.52 25.29 4.01
C LEU A 49 -8.55 25.37 2.47
N THR A 50 -7.78 26.32 1.91
CA THR A 50 -7.59 26.40 0.47
C THR A 50 -6.84 25.16 -0.05
N GLU A 51 -6.94 24.86 -1.34
CA GLU A 51 -6.24 23.71 -1.91
C GLU A 51 -4.72 23.85 -1.78
N GLU A 52 -4.20 25.07 -1.87
CA GLU A 52 -2.77 25.37 -1.64
C GLU A 52 -2.35 25.09 -0.20
N GLN A 53 -3.19 25.46 0.78
CA GLN A 53 -2.95 25.20 2.20
C GLN A 53 -3.03 23.70 2.50
N LYS A 54 -3.99 23.00 1.93
CA LYS A 54 -4.09 21.52 2.03
C LYS A 54 -2.88 20.84 1.41
N ALA A 55 -2.47 21.28 0.20
CA ALA A 55 -1.27 20.77 -0.46
C ALA A 55 -0.02 21.01 0.40
N PHE A 56 0.13 22.19 1.00
CA PHE A 56 1.23 22.46 1.92
C PHE A 56 1.25 21.49 3.09
N VAL A 57 0.12 21.23 3.73
CA VAL A 57 0.02 20.27 4.87
C VAL A 57 0.35 18.85 4.42
N ILE A 58 -0.13 18.43 3.25
CA ILE A 58 -0.03 17.05 2.76
C ILE A 58 1.31 16.80 2.06
N ASP A 59 1.69 17.66 1.13
CA ASP A 59 2.83 17.45 0.23
C ASP A 59 4.12 18.06 0.79
N GLY A 60 3.98 19.10 1.62
CA GLY A 60 5.11 19.84 2.18
C GLY A 60 5.39 21.17 1.48
N SER A 61 6.51 21.77 1.84
CA SER A 61 6.95 23.05 1.26
C SER A 61 7.30 22.90 -0.22
N PRO A 62 6.97 23.87 -1.07
CA PRO A 62 7.54 23.96 -2.41
C PRO A 62 9.06 23.91 -2.36
N GLY A 63 9.69 23.02 -3.16
CA GLY A 63 11.13 22.82 -3.17
C GLY A 63 11.67 21.81 -2.16
N TYR A 64 10.80 21.14 -1.38
CA TYR A 64 11.23 19.96 -0.63
C TYR A 64 11.36 18.75 -1.56
N ASP A 65 12.58 18.25 -1.72
CA ASP A 65 12.92 17.13 -2.63
C ASP A 65 12.57 15.74 -2.08
N GLY A 66 12.11 15.70 -0.83
CA GLY A 66 11.76 14.44 -0.15
C GLY A 66 12.94 13.69 0.44
N GLU A 67 14.16 14.10 0.21
CA GLU A 67 15.38 13.44 0.67
C GLU A 67 16.30 14.32 1.52
N SER A 68 16.25 15.63 1.34
CA SER A 68 17.14 16.52 2.06
C SER A 68 16.84 16.54 3.56
N ARG A 69 17.89 16.51 4.37
CA ARG A 69 17.83 16.79 5.81
C ARG A 69 17.59 18.28 6.08
N ALA A 70 16.80 18.94 5.25
CA ALA A 70 16.63 20.38 5.27
C ALA A 70 15.68 20.88 6.37
N TRP A 71 15.38 20.06 7.36
CA TRP A 71 14.78 20.53 8.60
C TRP A 71 15.79 21.41 9.37
N PRO A 72 15.44 22.61 9.81
CA PRO A 72 14.10 23.22 9.85
C PRO A 72 13.75 24.11 8.64
N LYS A 73 14.48 24.06 7.53
CA LYS A 73 14.33 24.97 6.38
C LYS A 73 13.04 24.72 5.60
N TYR A 74 12.69 23.46 5.42
CA TYR A 74 11.50 23.05 4.66
C TYR A 74 10.58 22.17 5.51
N TRP A 75 9.29 22.34 5.28
CA TRP A 75 8.29 21.44 5.82
C TRP A 75 8.14 20.22 4.91
N TYR A 76 8.25 19.03 5.49
CA TYR A 76 8.26 17.75 4.76
C TYR A 76 6.85 17.22 4.40
N GLY A 77 5.79 17.79 4.96
CA GLY A 77 4.42 17.36 4.72
C GLY A 77 4.07 16.00 5.32
N LEU A 78 2.79 15.66 5.28
CA LEU A 78 2.30 14.36 5.71
C LEU A 78 2.89 13.22 4.85
N LYS A 79 3.07 13.45 3.55
CA LYS A 79 3.71 12.47 2.65
C LYS A 79 5.18 12.21 3.01
N GLY A 80 5.93 13.25 3.33
CA GLY A 80 7.32 13.12 3.76
C GLY A 80 7.44 12.39 5.09
N PHE A 81 6.53 12.64 6.03
CA PHE A 81 6.44 11.90 7.28
C PHE A 81 6.26 10.39 7.05
N PHE A 82 5.31 9.99 6.22
CA PHE A 82 5.12 8.56 5.91
C PHE A 82 6.31 7.96 5.17
N ARG A 83 6.90 8.67 4.21
CA ARG A 83 8.11 8.22 3.51
C ARG A 83 9.29 7.99 4.47
N TYR A 84 9.45 8.86 5.46
CA TYR A 84 10.44 8.65 6.50
C TYR A 84 10.18 7.38 7.32
N LEU A 85 8.93 7.13 7.71
CA LEU A 85 8.56 5.93 8.45
C LEU A 85 8.72 4.65 7.61
N GLU A 86 8.46 4.72 6.31
CA GLU A 86 8.66 3.58 5.41
C GLU A 86 10.12 3.14 5.32
N LYS A 87 11.08 4.06 5.44
CA LYS A 87 12.51 3.72 5.55
C LYS A 87 12.84 2.99 6.86
N ALA A 88 12.01 3.12 7.90
CA ALA A 88 12.21 2.53 9.22
C ALA A 88 11.35 1.29 9.48
N THR A 89 10.83 0.63 8.44
CA THR A 89 9.95 -0.57 8.57
C THR A 89 10.63 -1.80 9.17
N TYR A 90 11.94 -1.79 9.34
CA TYR A 90 12.65 -2.83 10.11
C TYR A 90 12.24 -2.84 11.59
N LYS A 91 11.71 -1.72 12.13
CA LYS A 91 11.20 -1.61 13.49
C LYS A 91 9.74 -2.10 13.56
N MET A 92 9.46 -3.04 14.46
CA MET A 92 8.13 -3.64 14.62
C MET A 92 7.03 -2.58 14.87
N HIS A 93 7.25 -1.65 15.80
CA HIS A 93 6.27 -0.63 16.15
C HIS A 93 5.93 0.30 14.98
N VAL A 94 6.90 0.59 14.09
CA VAL A 94 6.67 1.38 12.88
C VAL A 94 5.78 0.60 11.90
N ARG A 95 6.00 -0.70 11.72
CA ARG A 95 5.13 -1.55 10.87
C ARG A 95 3.69 -1.58 11.38
N VAL A 96 3.52 -1.77 12.70
CA VAL A 96 2.19 -1.76 13.34
C VAL A 96 1.52 -0.40 13.19
N PHE A 97 2.27 0.69 13.34
CA PHE A 97 1.74 2.04 13.13
C PHE A 97 1.30 2.24 11.66
N LEU A 98 2.17 1.93 10.71
CA LEU A 98 1.89 2.11 9.27
C LEU A 98 0.70 1.26 8.80
N SER A 99 0.47 0.07 9.39
CA SER A 99 -0.65 -0.79 9.00
C SER A 99 -2.02 -0.13 9.18
N ARG A 100 -2.15 0.80 10.13
CA ARG A 100 -3.38 1.57 10.39
C ARG A 100 -3.72 2.56 9.28
N TYR A 101 -2.71 2.97 8.50
CA TYR A 101 -2.82 3.98 7.44
C TYR A 101 -2.65 3.40 6.04
N ARG A 102 -2.62 2.08 5.90
CA ARG A 102 -2.59 1.37 4.63
C ARG A 102 -3.99 0.89 4.25
N SER A 103 -4.36 1.11 3.01
CA SER A 103 -5.56 0.53 2.42
C SER A 103 -5.17 -0.46 1.33
N TYR A 104 -5.95 -1.52 1.21
CA TYR A 104 -5.79 -2.50 0.15
C TYR A 104 -6.73 -2.13 -0.99
N ASN A 105 -6.17 -1.63 -2.07
CA ASN A 105 -6.92 -1.35 -3.29
C ASN A 105 -6.72 -2.49 -4.28
N ARG A 106 -7.77 -2.78 -5.04
CA ARG A 106 -7.66 -3.73 -6.14
C ARG A 106 -6.71 -3.16 -7.19
N CYS A 107 -5.72 -3.94 -7.62
CA CYS A 107 -4.78 -3.52 -8.66
C CYS A 107 -5.54 -3.23 -9.96
N PRO A 108 -5.35 -2.07 -10.61
CA PRO A 108 -6.05 -1.74 -11.86
C PRO A 108 -5.64 -2.66 -13.02
N ASP A 109 -4.39 -3.13 -13.05
CA ASP A 109 -3.88 -3.96 -14.15
C ASP A 109 -4.40 -5.40 -14.07
N CYS A 110 -4.20 -6.07 -12.94
CA CYS A 110 -4.61 -7.47 -12.78
C CYS A 110 -6.01 -7.65 -12.19
N GLN A 111 -6.72 -6.58 -11.83
CA GLN A 111 -8.07 -6.61 -11.25
C GLN A 111 -8.22 -7.60 -10.09
N GLY A 112 -7.14 -7.78 -9.30
CA GLY A 112 -7.09 -8.71 -8.18
C GLY A 112 -6.70 -10.14 -8.55
N ALA A 113 -6.45 -10.45 -9.81
CA ALA A 113 -6.00 -11.76 -10.27
C ALA A 113 -4.58 -12.11 -9.79
N ARG A 114 -3.75 -11.10 -9.47
CA ARG A 114 -2.33 -11.24 -9.05
C ARG A 114 -1.44 -11.93 -10.10
N LEU A 115 -1.92 -12.00 -11.32
CA LEU A 115 -1.26 -12.62 -12.46
C LEU A 115 -1.22 -11.63 -13.62
N GLN A 116 -0.24 -11.77 -14.50
CA GLN A 116 -0.21 -11.05 -15.77
C GLN A 116 -1.27 -11.58 -16.73
N PRO A 117 -1.75 -10.76 -17.69
CA PRO A 117 -2.79 -11.17 -18.64
C PRO A 117 -2.46 -12.45 -19.40
N GLU A 118 -1.19 -12.65 -19.77
CA GLU A 118 -0.72 -13.83 -20.49
C GLU A 118 -0.93 -15.13 -19.70
N ALA A 119 -0.82 -15.08 -18.37
CA ALA A 119 -1.07 -16.23 -17.51
C ALA A 119 -2.55 -16.65 -17.49
N LEU A 120 -3.46 -15.77 -17.89
CA LEU A 120 -4.90 -16.07 -17.96
C LEU A 120 -5.27 -16.88 -19.21
N CYS A 121 -4.34 -17.05 -20.17
CA CYS A 121 -4.51 -17.95 -21.33
C CYS A 121 -4.53 -19.41 -20.89
N TRP A 122 -3.85 -19.75 -19.79
CA TRP A 122 -3.86 -21.09 -19.24
C TRP A 122 -5.15 -21.37 -18.49
N LYS A 123 -5.85 -22.39 -18.93
CA LYS A 123 -7.12 -22.83 -18.33
C LYS A 123 -7.05 -24.28 -17.91
N TRP A 124 -7.63 -24.58 -16.78
CA TRP A 124 -7.87 -25.94 -16.33
C TRP A 124 -9.38 -26.16 -16.24
N ARG A 125 -9.91 -27.11 -17.03
CA ARG A 125 -11.36 -27.34 -17.19
C ARG A 125 -12.11 -26.02 -17.50
N ASP A 126 -11.65 -25.31 -18.50
CA ASP A 126 -12.18 -24.02 -18.97
C ASP A 126 -12.15 -22.87 -17.95
N ARG A 127 -11.50 -23.07 -16.81
CA ARG A 127 -11.35 -22.05 -15.76
C ARG A 127 -9.93 -21.57 -15.68
N THR A 128 -9.76 -20.24 -15.56
CA THR A 128 -8.48 -19.64 -15.28
C THR A 128 -8.11 -19.82 -13.81
N LEU A 129 -6.83 -19.68 -13.47
CA LEU A 129 -6.35 -19.81 -12.09
C LEU A 129 -7.06 -18.85 -11.09
N PRO A 130 -7.28 -17.55 -11.42
CA PRO A 130 -8.08 -16.69 -10.56
C PRO A 130 -9.51 -17.15 -10.33
N GLN A 131 -10.16 -17.75 -11.34
CA GLN A 131 -11.49 -18.32 -11.20
C GLN A 131 -11.50 -19.53 -10.24
N LEU A 132 -10.44 -20.31 -10.23
CA LEU A 132 -10.28 -21.42 -9.30
C LEU A 132 -10.07 -20.93 -7.85
N TYR A 133 -9.28 -19.87 -7.63
CA TYR A 133 -9.06 -19.28 -6.30
C TYR A 133 -10.30 -18.65 -5.68
N GLN A 134 -11.29 -18.30 -6.49
CA GLN A 134 -12.55 -17.73 -6.01
C GLN A 134 -13.57 -18.79 -5.59
N LEU A 135 -13.31 -20.05 -5.90
CA LEU A 135 -14.21 -21.14 -5.47
C LEU A 135 -14.03 -21.42 -3.98
N PRO A 136 -15.15 -21.73 -3.27
CA PRO A 136 -15.05 -22.34 -1.96
C PRO A 136 -14.19 -23.60 -1.99
N VAL A 137 -13.45 -23.86 -0.90
CA VAL A 137 -12.52 -25.00 -0.84
C VAL A 137 -13.23 -26.34 -1.10
N SER A 138 -14.47 -26.50 -0.63
CA SER A 138 -15.29 -27.68 -0.89
C SER A 138 -15.53 -27.92 -2.37
N GLN A 139 -15.92 -26.88 -3.10
CA GLN A 139 -16.16 -26.97 -4.55
C GLN A 139 -14.86 -27.21 -5.33
N LEU A 140 -13.75 -26.59 -4.90
CA LEU A 140 -12.45 -26.84 -5.49
C LEU A 140 -12.02 -28.30 -5.28
N LEU A 141 -12.24 -28.84 -4.08
CA LEU A 141 -11.93 -30.22 -3.76
C LEU A 141 -12.73 -31.21 -4.62
N GLU A 142 -14.05 -31.02 -4.74
CA GLU A 142 -14.91 -31.84 -5.61
C GLU A 142 -14.42 -31.80 -7.07
N LEU A 143 -14.04 -30.61 -7.53
CA LEU A 143 -13.57 -30.39 -8.90
C LEU A 143 -12.24 -31.10 -9.16
N VAL A 144 -11.34 -31.13 -8.17
CA VAL A 144 -10.05 -31.84 -8.25
C VAL A 144 -10.26 -33.36 -8.15
N GLN A 145 -11.09 -33.83 -7.24
CA GLN A 145 -11.40 -35.26 -7.08
C GLN A 145 -12.04 -35.83 -8.33
N SER A 146 -13.01 -35.13 -8.94
CA SER A 146 -13.62 -35.54 -10.21
C SER A 146 -12.62 -35.53 -11.38
N ALA A 147 -11.54 -34.74 -11.29
CA ALA A 147 -10.46 -34.78 -12.27
C ALA A 147 -9.55 -35.98 -12.10
N GLY A 148 -9.21 -36.30 -10.85
CA GLY A 148 -8.34 -37.47 -10.53
C GLY A 148 -8.94 -38.80 -10.95
N ALA A 149 -10.28 -38.93 -10.88
CA ALA A 149 -10.98 -40.13 -11.34
C ALA A 149 -10.96 -40.32 -12.87
N ALA A 150 -10.70 -39.24 -13.63
CA ALA A 150 -10.68 -39.28 -15.12
C ALA A 150 -9.28 -39.23 -15.72
N ALA A 151 -8.24 -39.01 -14.94
CA ALA A 151 -6.86 -38.83 -15.42
C ALA A 151 -6.01 -40.05 -15.06
N THR A 152 -5.71 -40.88 -16.05
CA THR A 152 -4.45 -41.67 -16.00
C THR A 152 -3.30 -40.66 -15.97
N PRO A 153 -2.42 -40.66 -14.93
CA PRO A 153 -1.33 -39.70 -14.89
C PRO A 153 -0.47 -39.86 -16.13
N PRO A 154 -0.06 -38.78 -16.81
CA PRO A 154 0.92 -38.89 -17.87
C PRO A 154 2.15 -39.57 -17.27
N ARG A 155 2.58 -40.68 -17.85
CA ARG A 155 3.87 -41.30 -17.51
C ARG A 155 4.93 -40.26 -17.83
N PHE A 156 5.55 -39.70 -16.85
CA PHE A 156 6.75 -38.90 -17.03
C PHE A 156 7.84 -39.84 -17.51
N ASP A 157 8.11 -39.81 -18.77
CA ASP A 157 9.21 -40.58 -19.36
C ASP A 157 10.53 -39.91 -18.96
N SER A 158 11.13 -40.38 -17.87
CA SER A 158 12.42 -39.91 -17.39
C SER A 158 13.58 -40.26 -18.29
N SER A 159 13.36 -41.00 -19.38
CA SER A 159 14.41 -41.43 -20.33
C SER A 159 14.87 -40.32 -21.30
N ALA A 160 14.12 -39.21 -21.41
CA ALA A 160 14.50 -38.10 -22.28
C ALA A 160 15.60 -37.19 -21.66
N HIS A 161 15.76 -37.18 -20.33
CA HIS A 161 16.70 -36.27 -19.67
C HIS A 161 18.12 -36.84 -19.49
N GLN A 162 18.33 -38.13 -19.83
CA GLN A 162 19.66 -38.78 -19.74
C GLN A 162 20.47 -38.70 -21.03
N ARG A 163 19.91 -38.21 -22.13
CA ARG A 163 20.63 -38.15 -23.41
C ARG A 163 21.42 -36.87 -23.65
N ASP A 164 21.15 -35.81 -22.89
CA ASP A 164 21.84 -34.52 -23.11
C ASP A 164 23.06 -34.31 -22.17
N LEU A 165 23.37 -35.26 -21.30
CA LEU A 165 24.55 -35.20 -20.41
C LEU A 165 25.72 -36.08 -20.84
N ALA A 166 25.67 -36.68 -22.05
CA ALA A 166 26.73 -37.60 -22.52
C ALA A 166 27.56 -37.00 -23.68
N HIS A 167 27.45 -35.71 -23.97
CA HIS A 167 28.30 -35.02 -24.94
C HIS A 167 28.73 -33.65 -24.35
N ASP A 168 29.75 -33.69 -23.49
CA ASP A 168 30.81 -32.70 -23.35
C ASP A 168 32.02 -33.38 -22.68
#